data_9bee276a5605a6141b0314231526714a
#
_entry.id   9bee276a5605a6141b0314231526714a
#
_cell.length_a   1.000
_cell.length_b   1.000
_cell.length_c   1.000
_cell.angle_alpha   90.00
_cell.angle_beta   90.00
_cell.angle_gamma   90.00
#
_symmetry.space_group_name_H-M   'P 1'
#
loop_
_entity.id
_entity.type
_entity.pdbx_description
1 polymer ?
#
loop_
_entity_poly.entity_id
_entity_poly.type
_entity_poly.pdbx_seq_one_letter_code
_entity_poly.pdbx_strand_id
1 'polypeptide(L)'
;MIAARRSTWSFALDHAIARAAELGRPLLVFEPLRAGYRWASDRLHAFVLQGMADNARAFAAAGITYLPYVEPEPGAGRGLLAALARRACLVVTDEQPGFFLPHMVAAAGGKLDVRLEQVDGNGLLPLRATDRAYPTAAAFRRVLQRELPPHLLALPSAAPLDRIPRVLRDAEPRGLRAWRMATPPLLAAERTALAALPLDHTVAPSPLAGGASTAGDVLDDFIAHKLARYGHGHNHPDDDAASGLSPWLHFGHVSAHEIAARVWRSARWDPSRLAGAKPTGSREGWWGLPASHEAFLDELVTWRELGYGFCFHRDDYARWSSLPDWAQRTLTAHARDPRPERYTPAQLERARTGDPVWNAAQRQLLVEGRIHNYLRMLWGKKILEWSPSPKRALATLIELNNKYSLDGRDPNSYTGILWTLGRHDRPWAPTRPIFGNVRYMSSASTLRKLRMKRYLARWASTPTE
;
A
#
# COMPACT_ATOMS: atom_id res chain seq x y z
N MET A 1 10.18 -13.34 -0.79
CA MET A 1 9.51 -12.12 -0.29
C MET A 1 9.18 -11.23 -1.48
N ILE A 2 7.92 -10.90 -1.71
CA ILE A 2 7.51 -10.08 -2.87
C ILE A 2 6.70 -8.85 -2.49
N ALA A 3 5.95 -8.88 -1.37
CA ALA A 3 5.16 -7.77 -0.87
C ALA A 3 5.33 -7.57 0.64
N ALA A 4 5.40 -8.61 1.45
CA ALA A 4 5.73 -8.52 2.88
C ALA A 4 7.25 -8.43 3.08
N ARG A 5 7.85 -7.29 2.72
CA ARG A 5 9.32 -7.07 2.67
C ARG A 5 9.89 -6.68 4.04
N ARG A 6 9.75 -7.58 5.01
CA ARG A 6 10.18 -7.38 6.41
C ARG A 6 10.55 -8.70 7.07
N SER A 7 11.38 -8.64 8.08
CA SER A 7 11.87 -9.77 8.87
C SER A 7 11.08 -10.00 10.19
N THR A 8 10.05 -9.19 10.45
CA THR A 8 9.23 -9.21 11.65
C THR A 8 7.74 -9.22 11.28
N TRP A 9 6.87 -9.68 12.18
CA TRP A 9 5.40 -9.63 12.00
C TRP A 9 4.92 -10.16 10.63
N SER A 10 5.46 -11.29 10.17
CA SER A 10 5.20 -11.85 8.85
C SER A 10 4.76 -13.31 8.93
N PHE A 11 3.48 -13.58 8.66
CA PHE A 11 2.96 -14.95 8.58
C PHE A 11 3.70 -15.80 7.54
N ALA A 12 4.11 -15.21 6.41
CA ALA A 12 4.85 -15.95 5.39
C ALA A 12 6.24 -16.38 5.90
N LEU A 13 6.92 -15.53 6.69
CA LEU A 13 8.20 -15.88 7.30
C LEU A 13 8.02 -16.91 8.42
N ASP A 14 7.04 -16.74 9.31
CA ASP A 14 6.73 -17.70 10.36
C ASP A 14 6.43 -19.08 9.77
N HIS A 15 5.60 -19.13 8.72
CA HIS A 15 5.27 -20.35 8.01
C HIS A 15 6.52 -21.00 7.38
N ALA A 16 7.37 -20.21 6.71
CA ALA A 16 8.60 -20.72 6.12
C ALA A 16 9.56 -21.28 7.18
N ILE A 17 9.70 -20.62 8.33
CA ILE A 17 10.49 -21.10 9.46
C ILE A 17 9.94 -22.42 10.00
N ALA A 18 8.63 -22.51 10.23
CA ALA A 18 7.98 -23.72 10.72
C ALA A 18 8.18 -24.89 9.74
N ARG A 19 7.92 -24.67 8.45
CA ARG A 19 8.10 -25.71 7.42
C ARG A 19 9.56 -26.15 7.27
N ALA A 20 10.51 -25.22 7.33
CA ALA A 20 11.93 -25.54 7.26
C ALA A 20 12.38 -26.36 8.49
N ALA A 21 11.87 -26.03 9.67
CA ALA A 21 12.14 -26.78 10.90
C ALA A 21 11.56 -28.22 10.85
N GLU A 22 10.30 -28.38 10.40
CA GLU A 22 9.66 -29.69 10.21
C GLU A 22 10.45 -30.58 9.23
N LEU A 23 10.97 -29.97 8.15
CA LEU A 23 11.73 -30.68 7.14
C LEU A 23 13.21 -30.89 7.50
N GLY A 24 13.69 -30.29 8.60
CA GLY A 24 15.09 -30.31 8.97
C GLY A 24 16.02 -29.72 7.90
N ARG A 25 15.59 -28.67 7.22
CA ARG A 25 16.32 -28.06 6.08
C ARG A 25 16.64 -26.60 6.35
N PRO A 26 17.77 -26.08 5.82
CA PRO A 26 18.11 -24.66 5.98
C PRO A 26 17.12 -23.76 5.23
N LEU A 27 16.89 -22.58 5.81
CA LEU A 27 16.05 -21.54 5.23
C LEU A 27 16.86 -20.58 4.39
N LEU A 28 16.40 -20.33 3.17
CA LEU A 28 16.94 -19.31 2.28
C LEU A 28 15.85 -18.29 1.98
N VAL A 29 16.14 -17.02 2.17
CA VAL A 29 15.22 -15.92 1.87
C VAL A 29 15.66 -15.26 0.57
N PHE A 30 14.77 -15.27 -0.43
CA PHE A 30 14.94 -14.60 -1.71
C PHE A 30 14.03 -13.41 -1.83
N GLU A 31 14.60 -12.23 -2.11
CA GLU A 31 13.84 -10.99 -2.30
C GLU A 31 14.16 -10.38 -3.67
N PRO A 32 13.30 -10.61 -4.68
CA PRO A 32 13.48 -10.03 -6.01
C PRO A 32 12.87 -8.64 -6.12
N LEU A 33 13.57 -7.75 -6.84
CA LEU A 33 13.06 -6.47 -7.29
C LEU A 33 13.20 -6.38 -8.81
N ARG A 34 12.08 -6.29 -9.52
CA ARG A 34 12.06 -6.19 -10.99
C ARG A 34 12.22 -4.74 -11.42
N ALA A 35 12.93 -4.54 -12.56
CA ALA A 35 13.06 -3.24 -13.21
C ALA A 35 12.01 -3.03 -14.33
N GLY A 36 11.62 -4.10 -15.02
CA GLY A 36 10.79 -4.05 -16.22
C GLY A 36 9.27 -3.99 -15.97
N TYR A 37 8.78 -3.18 -15.03
CA TYR A 37 7.35 -2.95 -14.85
C TYR A 37 6.97 -1.49 -15.10
N ARG A 38 5.72 -1.26 -15.48
CA ARG A 38 5.19 0.10 -15.68
C ARG A 38 5.34 0.91 -14.39
N TRP A 39 5.86 2.13 -14.50
CA TRP A 39 6.18 3.07 -13.42
C TRP A 39 7.39 2.68 -12.54
N ALA A 40 8.21 1.71 -12.96
CA ALA A 40 9.51 1.49 -12.31
C ALA A 40 10.34 2.79 -12.38
N SER A 41 10.77 3.29 -11.22
CA SER A 41 11.43 4.60 -11.11
C SER A 41 12.45 4.61 -9.98
N ASP A 42 13.34 5.60 -9.99
CA ASP A 42 14.30 5.80 -8.90
C ASP A 42 13.60 5.89 -7.53
N ARG A 43 12.46 6.60 -7.46
CA ARG A 43 11.68 6.75 -6.22
C ARG A 43 11.27 5.42 -5.63
N LEU A 44 10.66 4.56 -6.43
CA LEU A 44 10.12 3.28 -5.97
C LEU A 44 11.23 2.30 -5.65
N HIS A 45 12.29 2.29 -6.48
CA HIS A 45 13.43 1.41 -6.27
C HIS A 45 14.24 1.82 -5.03
N ALA A 46 14.56 3.10 -4.86
CA ALA A 46 15.26 3.58 -3.68
C ALA A 46 14.53 3.17 -2.38
N PHE A 47 13.22 3.36 -2.34
CA PHE A 47 12.42 3.01 -1.17
C PHE A 47 12.43 1.51 -0.84
N VAL A 48 12.37 0.64 -1.88
CA VAL A 48 12.47 -0.82 -1.69
C VAL A 48 13.88 -1.24 -1.31
N LEU A 49 14.91 -0.70 -1.96
CA LEU A 49 16.31 -1.02 -1.70
C LEU A 49 16.73 -0.72 -0.26
N GLN A 50 16.26 0.39 0.30
CA GLN A 50 16.47 0.73 1.70
C GLN A 50 15.84 -0.31 2.64
N GLY A 51 14.67 -0.86 2.30
CA GLY A 51 14.07 -1.99 3.02
C GLY A 51 14.84 -3.29 2.86
N MET A 52 15.37 -3.57 1.66
CA MET A 52 16.24 -4.73 1.42
C MET A 52 17.53 -4.64 2.22
N ALA A 53 18.06 -3.43 2.45
CA ALA A 53 19.23 -3.21 3.32
C ALA A 53 18.91 -3.55 4.79
N ASP A 54 17.74 -3.17 5.30
CA ASP A 54 17.28 -3.55 6.65
C ASP A 54 17.15 -5.07 6.77
N ASN A 55 16.52 -5.70 5.78
CA ASN A 55 16.37 -7.15 5.72
C ASN A 55 17.73 -7.86 5.68
N ALA A 56 18.68 -7.35 4.88
CA ALA A 56 20.03 -7.94 4.80
C ALA A 56 20.72 -7.94 6.17
N ARG A 57 20.62 -6.84 6.94
CA ARG A 57 21.17 -6.78 8.31
C ARG A 57 20.48 -7.76 9.25
N ALA A 58 19.15 -7.80 9.24
CA ALA A 58 18.37 -8.65 10.13
C ALA A 58 18.62 -10.15 9.87
N PHE A 59 18.59 -10.59 8.61
CA PHE A 59 18.84 -11.98 8.27
C PHE A 59 20.29 -12.40 8.52
N ALA A 60 21.27 -11.53 8.23
CA ALA A 60 22.68 -11.80 8.53
C ALA A 60 22.93 -11.97 10.03
N ALA A 61 22.33 -11.13 10.88
CA ALA A 61 22.42 -11.25 12.34
C ALA A 61 21.83 -12.57 12.86
N ALA A 62 20.82 -13.12 12.19
CA ALA A 62 20.21 -14.41 12.54
C ALA A 62 20.94 -15.62 11.91
N GLY A 63 21.95 -15.43 11.07
CA GLY A 63 22.62 -16.49 10.32
C GLY A 63 21.76 -17.09 9.21
N ILE A 64 20.78 -16.37 8.70
CA ILE A 64 19.91 -16.79 7.60
C ILE A 64 20.43 -16.25 6.28
N THR A 65 20.58 -17.15 5.32
CA THR A 65 21.00 -16.78 3.97
C THR A 65 19.94 -15.92 3.28
N TYR A 66 20.30 -14.69 2.95
CA TYR A 66 19.43 -13.73 2.28
C TYR A 66 19.99 -13.37 0.90
N LEU A 67 19.15 -13.45 -0.13
CA LEU A 67 19.49 -13.16 -1.51
C LEU A 67 18.69 -11.95 -2.03
N PRO A 68 19.21 -10.74 -1.87
CA PRO A 68 18.63 -9.55 -2.49
C PRO A 68 18.98 -9.53 -3.97
N TYR A 69 17.99 -9.69 -4.84
CA TYR A 69 18.20 -9.62 -6.29
C TYR A 69 17.50 -8.42 -6.88
N VAL A 70 18.24 -7.56 -7.56
CA VAL A 70 17.70 -6.45 -8.33
C VAL A 70 17.94 -6.74 -9.81
N GLU A 71 16.89 -6.71 -10.60
CA GLU A 71 16.95 -7.00 -12.03
C GLU A 71 17.72 -5.88 -12.75
N PRO A 72 18.92 -6.16 -13.33
CA PRO A 72 19.74 -5.14 -13.98
C PRO A 72 19.17 -4.71 -15.33
N GLU A 73 18.45 -5.60 -16.01
CA GLU A 73 17.76 -5.38 -17.28
C GLU A 73 16.44 -6.15 -17.28
N PRO A 74 15.38 -5.66 -17.94
CA PRO A 74 14.11 -6.36 -18.00
C PRO A 74 14.24 -7.80 -18.52
N GLY A 75 13.87 -8.77 -17.68
CA GLY A 75 13.95 -10.20 -17.99
C GLY A 75 15.25 -10.89 -17.61
N ALA A 76 16.25 -10.19 -17.09
CA ALA A 76 17.51 -10.78 -16.63
C ALA A 76 17.33 -11.78 -15.47
N GLY A 77 16.24 -11.63 -14.69
CA GLY A 77 15.86 -12.57 -13.63
C GLY A 77 15.25 -13.89 -14.11
N ARG A 78 15.08 -14.08 -15.42
CA ARG A 78 14.47 -15.30 -15.97
C ARG A 78 15.26 -16.55 -15.56
N GLY A 79 14.54 -17.53 -15.01
CA GLY A 79 15.12 -18.81 -14.58
C GLY A 79 15.74 -18.80 -13.18
N LEU A 80 15.97 -17.63 -12.54
CA LEU A 80 16.57 -17.55 -11.21
C LEU A 80 15.73 -18.30 -10.15
N LEU A 81 14.42 -18.04 -10.07
CA LEU A 81 13.55 -18.75 -9.13
C LEU A 81 13.53 -20.27 -9.40
N ALA A 82 13.49 -20.69 -10.66
CA ALA A 82 13.56 -22.11 -11.01
C ALA A 82 14.91 -22.73 -10.63
N ALA A 83 16.01 -21.99 -10.77
CA ALA A 83 17.34 -22.47 -10.34
C ALA A 83 17.41 -22.68 -8.81
N LEU A 84 16.83 -21.78 -8.04
CA LEU A 84 16.70 -21.91 -6.59
C LEU A 84 15.76 -23.07 -6.21
N ALA A 85 14.61 -23.17 -6.86
CA ALA A 85 13.58 -24.18 -6.58
C ALA A 85 14.04 -25.62 -6.84
N ARG A 86 14.91 -25.86 -7.86
CA ARG A 86 15.48 -27.20 -8.09
C ARG A 86 16.22 -27.80 -6.89
N ARG A 87 16.59 -26.99 -5.93
CA ARG A 87 17.30 -27.42 -4.70
C ARG A 87 16.48 -27.19 -3.44
N ALA A 88 15.25 -26.76 -3.58
CA ALA A 88 14.31 -26.54 -2.49
C ALA A 88 13.35 -27.72 -2.34
N CYS A 89 12.93 -28.02 -1.12
CA CYS A 89 11.83 -28.95 -0.86
C CYS A 89 10.48 -28.27 -0.99
N LEU A 90 10.45 -26.94 -0.78
CA LEU A 90 9.27 -26.12 -0.74
C LEU A 90 9.63 -24.66 -1.06
N VAL A 91 8.75 -23.94 -1.71
CA VAL A 91 8.81 -22.48 -1.85
C VAL A 91 7.62 -21.87 -1.13
N VAL A 92 7.90 -20.91 -0.25
CA VAL A 92 6.86 -20.12 0.43
C VAL A 92 6.93 -18.69 -0.07
N THR A 93 5.78 -18.09 -0.38
CA THR A 93 5.67 -16.69 -0.75
C THR A 93 4.51 -16.00 -0.06
N ASP A 94 4.60 -14.70 0.11
CA ASP A 94 3.51 -13.86 0.59
C ASP A 94 2.48 -13.60 -0.52
N GLU A 95 1.22 -13.44 -0.14
CA GLU A 95 0.11 -13.11 -1.04
C GLU A 95 -0.07 -11.60 -1.18
N GLN A 96 -0.36 -11.14 -2.40
CA GLN A 96 -0.73 -9.76 -2.68
C GLN A 96 -1.81 -9.75 -3.77
N PRO A 97 -3.00 -9.18 -3.55
CA PRO A 97 -4.11 -9.29 -4.49
C PRO A 97 -4.07 -8.26 -5.64
N GLY A 98 -3.06 -7.41 -5.70
CA GLY A 98 -3.03 -6.30 -6.66
C GLY A 98 -1.82 -6.28 -7.57
N PHE A 99 -1.91 -5.43 -8.59
CA PHE A 99 -0.89 -5.15 -9.59
C PHE A 99 -0.51 -6.40 -10.40
N PHE A 100 0.78 -6.64 -10.68
CA PHE A 100 1.22 -7.80 -11.45
C PHE A 100 1.55 -9.02 -10.56
N LEU A 101 1.58 -8.86 -9.25
CA LEU A 101 2.06 -9.88 -8.31
C LEU A 101 1.23 -11.17 -8.34
N PRO A 102 -0.13 -11.14 -8.39
CA PRO A 102 -0.92 -12.36 -8.50
C PRO A 102 -0.58 -13.18 -9.75
N HIS A 103 -0.45 -12.51 -10.90
CA HIS A 103 -0.08 -13.18 -12.16
C HIS A 103 1.35 -13.74 -12.12
N MET A 104 2.27 -13.02 -11.45
CA MET A 104 3.65 -13.50 -11.29
C MET A 104 3.70 -14.77 -10.44
N VAL A 105 2.96 -14.83 -9.32
CA VAL A 105 2.91 -16.01 -8.45
C VAL A 105 2.22 -17.18 -9.15
N ALA A 106 1.09 -16.96 -9.83
CA ALA A 106 0.41 -17.99 -10.61
C ALA A 106 1.32 -18.58 -11.70
N ALA A 107 2.04 -17.71 -12.43
CA ALA A 107 3.01 -18.14 -13.44
C ALA A 107 4.21 -18.91 -12.85
N ALA A 108 4.63 -18.59 -11.63
CA ALA A 108 5.65 -19.33 -10.91
C ALA A 108 5.13 -20.72 -10.50
N GLY A 109 3.94 -20.80 -9.91
CA GLY A 109 3.31 -22.07 -9.51
C GLY A 109 3.15 -23.07 -10.65
N GLY A 110 2.85 -22.59 -11.87
CA GLY A 110 2.76 -23.45 -13.07
C GLY A 110 4.09 -23.88 -13.68
N LYS A 111 5.25 -23.41 -13.16
CA LYS A 111 6.58 -23.67 -13.72
C LYS A 111 7.56 -24.34 -12.76
N LEU A 112 7.22 -24.39 -11.49
CA LEU A 112 8.08 -24.99 -10.48
C LEU A 112 7.72 -26.46 -10.30
N ASP A 113 8.75 -27.29 -10.21
CA ASP A 113 8.62 -28.73 -9.93
C ASP A 113 8.45 -29.04 -8.43
N VAL A 114 8.45 -28.00 -7.60
CA VAL A 114 8.27 -28.12 -6.16
C VAL A 114 7.01 -27.36 -5.72
N ARG A 115 6.44 -27.76 -4.60
CA ARG A 115 5.26 -27.10 -4.04
C ARG A 115 5.54 -25.62 -3.75
N LEU A 116 4.63 -24.73 -4.21
CA LEU A 116 4.60 -23.32 -3.90
C LEU A 116 3.43 -23.05 -2.95
N GLU A 117 3.71 -22.59 -1.75
CA GLU A 117 2.72 -22.18 -0.75
C GLU A 117 2.65 -20.66 -0.68
N GLN A 118 1.45 -20.12 -0.81
CA GLN A 118 1.18 -18.69 -0.76
C GLN A 118 0.47 -18.35 0.56
N VAL A 119 0.99 -17.38 1.31
CA VAL A 119 0.53 -17.05 2.66
C VAL A 119 -0.05 -15.65 2.69
N ASP A 120 -1.31 -15.54 3.10
CA ASP A 120 -1.98 -14.26 3.32
C ASP A 120 -1.52 -13.63 4.64
N GLY A 121 -1.03 -12.42 4.57
CA GLY A 121 -0.63 -11.58 5.71
C GLY A 121 -0.98 -10.12 5.48
N ASN A 122 -1.97 -9.86 4.61
CA ASN A 122 -2.31 -8.51 4.15
C ASN A 122 -3.06 -7.68 5.20
N GLY A 123 -4.03 -8.27 5.86
CA GLY A 123 -4.91 -7.61 6.82
C GLY A 123 -5.07 -8.41 8.10
N LEU A 124 -5.75 -7.85 9.08
CA LEU A 124 -6.14 -8.57 10.30
C LEU A 124 -7.21 -9.62 10.00
N LEU A 125 -8.09 -9.35 9.03
CA LEU A 125 -9.03 -10.33 8.48
C LEU A 125 -8.39 -10.98 7.25
N PRO A 126 -8.25 -12.31 7.20
CA PRO A 126 -7.77 -12.99 6.00
C PRO A 126 -8.65 -12.70 4.78
N LEU A 127 -8.03 -12.56 3.60
CA LEU A 127 -8.75 -12.27 2.35
C LEU A 127 -9.84 -13.29 2.06
N ARG A 128 -9.62 -14.56 2.41
CA ARG A 128 -10.55 -15.68 2.21
C ARG A 128 -11.63 -15.80 3.27
N ALA A 129 -11.61 -14.96 4.30
CA ALA A 129 -12.71 -14.88 5.28
C ALA A 129 -13.97 -14.22 4.70
N THR A 130 -13.86 -13.67 3.49
CA THR A 130 -15.00 -13.09 2.75
C THR A 130 -15.15 -13.77 1.39
N ASP A 131 -16.38 -13.83 0.90
CA ASP A 131 -16.76 -14.51 -0.34
C ASP A 131 -16.89 -13.59 -1.57
N ARG A 132 -16.85 -12.27 -1.34
CA ARG A 132 -17.11 -11.25 -2.37
C ARG A 132 -16.55 -9.88 -2.04
N ALA A 133 -16.50 -9.01 -3.06
CA ALA A 133 -16.24 -7.59 -2.88
C ALA A 133 -17.47 -6.86 -2.32
N TYR A 134 -17.31 -6.11 -1.23
CA TYR A 134 -18.42 -5.36 -0.60
C TYR A 134 -18.62 -4.00 -1.25
N PRO A 135 -19.88 -3.55 -1.41
CA PRO A 135 -20.18 -2.30 -2.11
C PRO A 135 -19.82 -1.05 -1.28
N THR A 136 -19.89 -1.11 0.04
CA THR A 136 -19.64 0.03 0.95
C THR A 136 -18.90 -0.40 2.21
N ALA A 137 -18.21 0.53 2.86
CA ALA A 137 -17.57 0.28 4.16
C ALA A 137 -18.59 -0.13 5.25
N ALA A 138 -19.80 0.40 5.22
CA ALA A 138 -20.85 0.03 6.19
C ALA A 138 -21.26 -1.45 6.05
N ALA A 139 -21.41 -1.94 4.80
CA ALA A 139 -21.72 -3.36 4.54
C ALA A 139 -20.56 -4.26 4.96
N PHE A 140 -19.33 -3.88 4.63
CA PHE A 140 -18.13 -4.64 4.98
C PHE A 140 -17.89 -4.65 6.50
N ARG A 141 -18.03 -3.52 7.20
CA ARG A 141 -17.79 -3.42 8.64
C ARG A 141 -18.62 -4.40 9.46
N ARG A 142 -19.88 -4.63 9.07
CA ARG A 142 -20.74 -5.59 9.76
C ARG A 142 -20.21 -7.03 9.63
N VAL A 143 -19.71 -7.40 8.46
CA VAL A 143 -19.08 -8.70 8.23
C VAL A 143 -17.73 -8.78 8.94
N LEU A 144 -16.91 -7.75 8.80
CA LEU A 144 -15.63 -7.63 9.50
C LEU A 144 -15.80 -7.86 11.01
N GLN A 145 -16.73 -7.16 11.65
CA GLN A 145 -16.97 -7.29 13.10
C GLN A 145 -17.45 -8.70 13.52
N ARG A 146 -18.07 -9.45 12.62
CA ARG A 146 -18.48 -10.83 12.87
C ARG A 146 -17.32 -11.82 12.75
N GLU A 147 -16.51 -11.66 11.69
CA GLU A 147 -15.48 -12.64 11.33
C GLU A 147 -14.13 -12.36 12.00
N LEU A 148 -13.82 -11.10 12.34
CA LEU A 148 -12.50 -10.68 12.78
C LEU A 148 -12.06 -11.23 14.15
N PRO A 149 -12.91 -11.36 15.20
CA PRO A 149 -12.45 -11.66 16.56
C PRO A 149 -11.55 -12.88 16.68
N PRO A 150 -11.82 -14.04 16.06
CA PRO A 150 -10.93 -15.20 16.20
C PRO A 150 -9.55 -14.97 15.55
N HIS A 151 -9.46 -14.13 14.52
CA HIS A 151 -8.20 -13.86 13.83
C HIS A 151 -7.28 -12.92 14.61
N LEU A 152 -7.80 -12.13 15.54
CA LEU A 152 -7.01 -11.25 16.39
C LEU A 152 -6.21 -11.98 17.47
N LEU A 153 -6.55 -13.24 17.76
CA LEU A 153 -5.86 -14.07 18.75
C LEU A 153 -4.61 -14.75 18.19
N ALA A 154 -4.44 -14.77 16.87
CA ALA A 154 -3.32 -15.39 16.18
C ALA A 154 -2.58 -14.35 15.34
N LEU A 155 -1.68 -13.62 15.96
CA LEU A 155 -0.81 -12.65 15.29
C LEU A 155 0.49 -13.31 14.83
N PRO A 156 1.12 -12.80 13.75
CA PRO A 156 2.46 -13.27 13.38
C PRO A 156 3.48 -12.87 14.45
N SER A 157 4.56 -13.63 14.53
CA SER A 157 5.64 -13.39 15.51
C SER A 157 6.23 -11.99 15.34
N ALA A 158 6.38 -11.28 16.46
CA ALA A 158 7.03 -9.97 16.48
C ALA A 158 8.53 -10.05 16.14
N ALA A 159 9.18 -11.15 16.54
CA ALA A 159 10.62 -11.34 16.37
C ALA A 159 10.92 -12.83 16.02
N PRO A 160 10.54 -13.29 14.82
CA PRO A 160 10.67 -14.69 14.45
C PRO A 160 12.14 -15.14 14.33
N LEU A 161 13.06 -14.21 14.16
CA LEU A 161 14.48 -14.49 13.98
C LEU A 161 15.25 -14.66 15.32
N ASP A 162 14.70 -14.27 16.46
CA ASP A 162 15.40 -14.31 17.75
C ASP A 162 15.74 -15.73 18.21
N ARG A 163 14.97 -16.71 17.78
CA ARG A 163 15.12 -18.12 18.22
C ARG A 163 15.19 -19.08 17.04
N ILE A 164 15.97 -18.72 16.02
CA ILE A 164 16.13 -19.57 14.84
C ILE A 164 16.93 -20.83 15.18
N PRO A 165 16.39 -22.04 14.94
CA PRO A 165 17.12 -23.30 15.09
C PRO A 165 18.37 -23.33 14.22
N ARG A 166 19.47 -23.92 14.73
CA ARG A 166 20.74 -23.98 13.99
C ARG A 166 20.61 -24.66 12.62
N VAL A 167 19.76 -25.67 12.52
CA VAL A 167 19.52 -26.41 11.25
C VAL A 167 18.97 -25.50 10.11
N LEU A 168 18.37 -24.37 10.44
CA LEU A 168 17.81 -23.42 9.46
C LEU A 168 18.86 -22.43 8.93
N ARG A 169 20.05 -22.36 9.55
CA ARG A 169 21.08 -21.37 9.21
C ARG A 169 21.95 -21.83 8.03
N ASP A 170 22.71 -20.91 7.48
CA ASP A 170 23.81 -21.13 6.55
C ASP A 170 23.42 -21.94 5.30
N ALA A 171 22.25 -21.66 4.72
CA ALA A 171 21.87 -22.24 3.43
C ALA A 171 22.89 -21.84 2.35
N GLU A 172 23.42 -22.83 1.63
CA GLU A 172 24.39 -22.61 0.55
C GLU A 172 23.69 -22.56 -0.82
N PRO A 173 23.44 -21.37 -1.40
CA PRO A 173 22.91 -21.27 -2.74
C PRO A 173 23.98 -21.63 -3.76
N ARG A 174 23.73 -22.63 -4.60
CA ARG A 174 24.64 -23.06 -5.68
C ARG A 174 23.99 -22.86 -7.04
N GLY A 175 24.83 -22.73 -8.08
CA GLY A 175 24.34 -22.61 -9.45
C GLY A 175 23.78 -21.24 -9.81
N LEU A 176 24.10 -20.21 -9.05
CA LEU A 176 23.60 -18.84 -9.25
C LEU A 176 24.59 -17.89 -9.96
N ARG A 177 25.68 -18.43 -10.56
CA ARG A 177 26.74 -17.60 -11.17
C ARG A 177 26.24 -16.67 -12.29
N ALA A 178 25.15 -17.02 -12.95
CA ALA A 178 24.54 -16.19 -13.98
C ALA A 178 23.80 -14.96 -13.42
N TRP A 179 23.50 -14.92 -12.15
CA TRP A 179 22.75 -13.84 -11.51
C TRP A 179 23.55 -13.20 -10.38
N ARG A 180 23.77 -11.90 -10.49
CA ARG A 180 24.47 -11.14 -9.45
C ARG A 180 23.45 -10.58 -8.45
N MET A 181 23.71 -10.81 -7.17
CA MET A 181 22.90 -10.21 -6.09
C MET A 181 23.23 -8.73 -5.98
N ALA A 182 22.29 -7.97 -5.36
CA ALA A 182 22.46 -6.54 -5.14
C ALA A 182 23.72 -6.26 -4.32
N THR A 183 24.47 -5.27 -4.74
CA THR A 183 25.69 -4.82 -4.05
C THR A 183 25.35 -3.86 -2.90
N PRO A 184 26.23 -3.67 -1.90
CA PRO A 184 26.00 -2.69 -0.83
C PRO A 184 25.70 -1.28 -1.34
N PRO A 185 26.41 -0.70 -2.33
CA PRO A 185 26.04 0.61 -2.89
C PRO A 185 24.62 0.66 -3.47
N LEU A 186 24.19 -0.43 -4.14
CA LEU A 186 22.83 -0.51 -4.66
C LEU A 186 21.78 -0.61 -3.53
N LEU A 187 22.03 -1.41 -2.50
CA LEU A 187 21.15 -1.51 -1.34
C LEU A 187 21.08 -0.18 -0.56
N ALA A 188 22.16 0.61 -0.56
CA ALA A 188 22.16 1.97 -0.03
C ALA A 188 21.41 2.98 -0.90
N ALA A 189 20.89 2.53 -2.06
CA ALA A 189 20.25 3.38 -3.07
C ALA A 189 21.14 4.55 -3.52
N GLU A 190 22.46 4.32 -3.62
CA GLU A 190 23.40 5.33 -4.10
C GLU A 190 23.03 5.79 -5.51
N ARG A 191 23.12 7.10 -5.76
CA ARG A 191 22.68 7.73 -7.03
C ARG A 191 23.32 7.06 -8.26
N THR A 192 24.59 6.77 -8.21
CA THR A 192 25.35 6.13 -9.32
C THR A 192 24.88 4.69 -9.58
N ALA A 193 24.57 3.95 -8.52
CA ALA A 193 24.06 2.59 -8.62
C ALA A 193 22.61 2.55 -9.15
N LEU A 194 21.75 3.49 -8.74
CA LEU A 194 20.41 3.64 -9.28
C LEU A 194 20.43 4.05 -10.76
N ALA A 195 21.28 4.99 -11.14
CA ALA A 195 21.40 5.47 -12.51
C ALA A 195 21.82 4.37 -13.53
N ALA A 196 22.40 3.27 -13.04
CA ALA A 196 22.75 2.11 -13.88
C ALA A 196 21.57 1.19 -14.17
N LEU A 197 20.43 1.36 -13.52
CA LEU A 197 19.22 0.54 -13.72
C LEU A 197 18.33 1.14 -14.81
N PRO A 198 17.57 0.33 -15.57
CA PRO A 198 16.67 0.79 -16.62
C PRO A 198 15.33 1.31 -16.03
N LEU A 199 15.38 2.43 -15.35
CA LEU A 199 14.26 3.02 -14.60
C LEU A 199 13.82 4.37 -15.20
N ASP A 200 12.67 4.86 -14.78
CA ASP A 200 12.28 6.26 -15.01
C ASP A 200 13.04 7.17 -14.01
N HIS A 201 14.17 7.72 -14.46
CA HIS A 201 15.00 8.65 -13.69
C HIS A 201 14.40 10.05 -13.58
N THR A 202 13.28 10.33 -14.26
CA THR A 202 12.56 11.62 -14.11
C THR A 202 11.74 11.71 -12.82
N VAL A 203 11.51 10.56 -12.16
CA VAL A 203 10.82 10.47 -10.87
C VAL A 203 11.86 10.24 -9.77
N ALA A 204 12.45 11.33 -9.29
CA ALA A 204 13.50 11.32 -8.27
C ALA A 204 13.08 10.60 -6.97
N PRO A 205 14.03 10.04 -6.21
CA PRO A 205 13.78 9.47 -4.88
C PRO A 205 12.98 10.42 -3.97
N SER A 206 12.15 9.85 -3.12
CA SER A 206 11.42 10.60 -2.09
C SER A 206 12.35 11.00 -0.95
N PRO A 207 12.10 12.14 -0.25
CA PRO A 207 12.76 12.44 1.01
C PRO A 207 12.40 11.46 2.15
N LEU A 208 11.35 10.65 1.94
CA LEU A 208 10.98 9.59 2.88
C LEU A 208 11.86 8.36 2.62
N ALA A 209 12.57 7.91 3.63
CA ALA A 209 13.36 6.70 3.56
C ALA A 209 12.46 5.45 3.71
N GLY A 210 12.74 4.40 2.94
CA GLY A 210 12.12 3.08 3.09
C GLY A 210 12.71 2.29 4.26
N GLY A 211 12.23 1.05 4.42
CA GLY A 211 12.75 0.09 5.39
C GLY A 211 11.92 -0.04 6.65
N ALA A 212 12.12 -1.18 7.33
CA ALA A 212 11.38 -1.52 8.55
C ALA A 212 11.81 -0.65 9.75
N SER A 213 13.08 -0.25 9.81
CA SER A 213 13.60 0.64 10.86
C SER A 213 12.88 1.99 10.82
N THR A 214 12.88 2.67 9.66
CA THR A 214 12.19 3.95 9.50
C THR A 214 10.68 3.82 9.70
N ALA A 215 10.07 2.71 9.25
CA ALA A 215 8.66 2.45 9.51
C ALA A 215 8.36 2.37 11.02
N GLY A 216 9.25 1.75 11.78
CA GLY A 216 9.18 1.69 13.25
C GLY A 216 9.20 3.06 13.89
N ASP A 217 10.17 3.92 13.49
CA ASP A 217 10.28 5.30 14.00
C ASP A 217 9.03 6.14 13.71
N VAL A 218 8.50 6.02 12.47
CA VAL A 218 7.25 6.72 12.08
C VAL A 218 6.05 6.23 12.89
N LEU A 219 5.97 4.92 13.16
CA LEU A 219 4.91 4.34 13.97
C LEU A 219 5.05 4.76 15.44
N ASP A 220 6.27 4.85 15.98
CA ASP A 220 6.52 5.35 17.33
C ASP A 220 6.11 6.81 17.48
N ASP A 221 6.53 7.68 16.55
CA ASP A 221 6.12 9.09 16.52
C ASP A 221 4.58 9.23 16.43
N PHE A 222 3.95 8.43 15.58
CA PHE A 222 2.49 8.45 15.44
C PHE A 222 1.79 8.09 16.74
N ILE A 223 2.18 7.00 17.39
CA ILE A 223 1.55 6.54 18.63
C ILE A 223 1.78 7.54 19.76
N ALA A 224 2.99 8.05 19.91
CA ALA A 224 3.36 8.95 21.00
C ALA A 224 2.73 10.34 20.87
N HIS A 225 2.66 10.90 19.64
CA HIS A 225 2.37 12.32 19.46
C HIS A 225 1.11 12.63 18.64
N LYS A 226 0.59 11.66 17.85
CA LYS A 226 -0.48 11.95 16.87
C LYS A 226 -1.76 11.15 17.11
N LEU A 227 -1.66 9.90 17.57
CA LEU A 227 -2.80 9.00 17.72
C LEU A 227 -3.91 9.57 18.59
N ALA A 228 -3.59 10.19 19.73
CA ALA A 228 -4.59 10.75 20.65
C ALA A 228 -5.45 11.85 20.00
N ARG A 229 -4.93 12.57 19.01
CA ARG A 229 -5.63 13.64 18.29
C ARG A 229 -6.07 13.24 16.88
N TYR A 230 -5.88 11.97 16.48
CA TYR A 230 -6.19 11.48 15.15
C TYR A 230 -7.66 11.72 14.77
N GLY A 231 -8.60 11.42 15.65
CA GLY A 231 -10.03 11.46 15.37
C GLY A 231 -10.53 12.81 14.82
N HIS A 232 -9.98 13.91 15.33
CA HIS A 232 -10.37 15.28 14.93
C HIS A 232 -9.34 16.01 14.08
N GLY A 233 -8.08 15.55 14.05
CA GLY A 233 -6.99 16.23 13.38
C GLY A 233 -6.61 15.65 12.02
N HIS A 234 -6.82 14.35 11.78
CA HIS A 234 -6.29 13.67 10.58
C HIS A 234 -6.78 14.23 9.23
N ASN A 235 -7.90 14.94 9.21
CA ASN A 235 -8.43 15.59 8.01
C ASN A 235 -7.85 16.99 7.76
N HIS A 236 -7.18 17.59 8.73
CA HIS A 236 -6.63 18.94 8.64
C HIS A 236 -5.13 18.89 8.32
N PRO A 237 -4.69 19.35 7.12
CA PRO A 237 -3.27 19.28 6.74
C PRO A 237 -2.30 19.96 7.71
N ASP A 238 -2.73 21.06 8.37
CA ASP A 238 -1.88 21.79 9.29
C ASP A 238 -1.74 21.14 10.67
N ASP A 239 -2.60 20.18 11.00
CA ASP A 239 -2.58 19.53 12.33
C ASP A 239 -1.52 18.43 12.44
N ASP A 240 -1.03 17.91 11.31
CA ASP A 240 -0.07 16.80 11.25
C ASP A 240 -0.46 15.62 12.16
N ALA A 241 -1.74 15.23 12.10
CA ALA A 241 -2.29 14.15 12.94
C ALA A 241 -2.48 12.83 12.16
N ALA A 242 -2.18 12.79 10.86
CA ALA A 242 -2.21 11.57 10.06
C ALA A 242 -1.02 10.66 10.39
N SER A 243 -1.21 9.34 10.27
CA SER A 243 -0.14 8.38 10.58
C SER A 243 1.02 8.43 9.57
N GLY A 244 0.72 8.72 8.30
CA GLY A 244 1.71 8.72 7.23
C GLY A 244 2.25 7.33 6.83
N LEU A 245 1.74 6.23 7.40
CA LEU A 245 2.29 4.87 7.29
C LEU A 245 2.02 4.17 5.94
N SER A 246 1.19 4.73 5.07
CA SER A 246 0.77 4.06 3.83
C SER A 246 1.92 3.63 2.90
N PRO A 247 3.04 4.37 2.72
CA PRO A 247 4.17 3.90 1.93
C PRO A 247 4.79 2.60 2.46
N TRP A 248 5.02 2.54 3.75
CA TRP A 248 5.64 1.36 4.39
C TRP A 248 4.70 0.17 4.45
N LEU A 249 3.38 0.40 4.61
CA LEU A 249 2.35 -0.65 4.48
C LEU A 249 2.31 -1.22 3.06
N HIS A 250 2.37 -0.35 2.03
CA HIS A 250 2.35 -0.77 0.63
C HIS A 250 3.52 -1.68 0.27
N PHE A 251 4.74 -1.28 0.66
CA PHE A 251 5.94 -2.07 0.38
C PHE A 251 6.21 -3.17 1.41
N GLY A 252 5.34 -3.30 2.41
CA GLY A 252 5.42 -4.36 3.41
C GLY A 252 6.57 -4.21 4.41
N HIS A 253 7.11 -3.02 4.57
CA HIS A 253 8.14 -2.71 5.57
C HIS A 253 7.57 -2.69 7.00
N VAL A 254 6.26 -2.50 7.15
CA VAL A 254 5.49 -2.65 8.39
C VAL A 254 4.22 -3.44 8.10
N SER A 255 3.72 -4.19 9.06
CA SER A 255 2.47 -4.93 8.92
C SER A 255 1.30 -4.22 9.57
N ALA A 256 0.08 -4.49 9.06
CA ALA A 256 -1.15 -4.07 9.74
C ALA A 256 -1.26 -4.69 11.14
N HIS A 257 -0.75 -5.91 11.33
CA HIS A 257 -0.72 -6.62 12.61
C HIS A 257 0.17 -5.92 13.64
N GLU A 258 1.39 -5.51 13.26
CA GLU A 258 2.29 -4.75 14.12
C GLU A 258 1.66 -3.43 14.55
N ILE A 259 1.13 -2.68 13.58
CA ILE A 259 0.48 -1.39 13.85
C ILE A 259 -0.68 -1.57 14.82
N ALA A 260 -1.58 -2.53 14.57
CA ALA A 260 -2.71 -2.81 15.44
C ALA A 260 -2.27 -3.23 16.84
N ALA A 261 -1.32 -4.17 16.96
CA ALA A 261 -0.79 -4.64 18.24
C ALA A 261 -0.17 -3.50 19.07
N ARG A 262 0.54 -2.59 18.42
CA ARG A 262 1.15 -1.43 19.10
C ARG A 262 0.11 -0.38 19.50
N VAL A 263 -0.93 -0.15 18.68
CA VAL A 263 -2.07 0.71 19.02
C VAL A 263 -2.85 0.13 20.20
N TRP A 264 -3.13 -1.17 20.23
CA TRP A 264 -3.81 -1.83 21.35
C TRP A 264 -2.98 -1.73 22.64
N ARG A 265 -1.67 -1.97 22.55
CA ARG A 265 -0.76 -1.86 23.71
C ARG A 265 -0.76 -0.43 24.29
N SER A 266 -0.80 0.61 23.46
CA SER A 266 -0.83 2.00 23.93
C SER A 266 -2.08 2.33 24.75
N ALA A 267 -3.19 1.67 24.47
CA ALA A 267 -4.44 1.77 25.20
C ALA A 267 -4.62 0.69 26.28
N ARG A 268 -3.64 -0.17 26.54
CA ARG A 268 -3.75 -1.33 27.45
C ARG A 268 -4.98 -2.21 27.11
N TRP A 269 -5.22 -2.39 25.83
CA TRP A 269 -6.34 -3.14 25.31
C TRP A 269 -5.87 -4.53 24.82
N ASP A 270 -6.73 -5.54 24.99
CA ASP A 270 -6.47 -6.91 24.59
C ASP A 270 -7.57 -7.45 23.67
N PRO A 271 -7.24 -8.16 22.58
CA PRO A 271 -8.21 -8.71 21.63
C PRO A 271 -9.27 -9.65 22.25
N SER A 272 -8.98 -10.31 23.37
CA SER A 272 -9.94 -11.16 24.06
C SER A 272 -11.21 -10.41 24.51
N ARG A 273 -11.14 -9.08 24.64
CA ARG A 273 -12.30 -8.23 24.94
C ARG A 273 -13.39 -8.27 23.88
N LEU A 274 -13.05 -8.71 22.67
CA LEU A 274 -14.02 -8.91 21.58
C LEU A 274 -14.63 -10.30 21.56
N ALA A 275 -14.23 -11.19 22.49
CA ALA A 275 -14.87 -12.50 22.60
C ALA A 275 -16.36 -12.35 22.90
N GLY A 276 -17.21 -12.85 22.00
CA GLY A 276 -18.67 -12.69 22.11
C GLY A 276 -19.23 -11.31 21.78
N ALA A 277 -18.41 -10.35 21.33
CA ALA A 277 -18.88 -9.03 20.92
C ALA A 277 -19.83 -9.15 19.71
N LYS A 278 -21.01 -8.53 19.81
CA LYS A 278 -21.99 -8.54 18.72
C LYS A 278 -21.58 -7.57 17.61
N PRO A 279 -21.70 -7.96 16.34
CA PRO A 279 -21.43 -7.08 15.21
C PRO A 279 -22.52 -5.99 15.13
N THR A 280 -22.16 -4.76 15.40
CA THR A 280 -23.08 -3.60 15.34
C THR A 280 -23.10 -2.96 13.95
N GLY A 281 -22.00 -3.08 13.19
CA GLY A 281 -21.76 -2.31 11.97
C GLY A 281 -21.40 -0.86 12.24
N SER A 282 -21.33 -0.45 13.51
CA SER A 282 -20.93 0.89 13.92
C SER A 282 -19.45 1.13 13.68
N ARG A 283 -19.10 2.37 13.36
CA ARG A 283 -17.73 2.83 13.26
C ARG A 283 -17.09 3.07 14.62
N GLU A 284 -17.91 3.36 15.61
CA GLU A 284 -17.51 3.75 16.96
C GLU A 284 -18.09 2.80 18.00
N GLY A 285 -17.34 2.56 19.06
CA GLY A 285 -17.76 1.80 20.24
C GLY A 285 -17.64 0.28 20.14
N TRP A 286 -17.30 -0.27 18.97
CA TRP A 286 -17.19 -1.71 18.81
C TRP A 286 -15.89 -2.28 19.43
N TRP A 287 -14.78 -1.57 19.26
CA TRP A 287 -13.51 -1.96 19.85
C TRP A 287 -13.46 -1.70 21.37
N GLY A 288 -14.27 -0.77 21.88
CA GLY A 288 -14.18 -0.31 23.27
C GLY A 288 -12.86 0.40 23.57
N LEU A 289 -12.32 1.07 22.57
CA LEU A 289 -11.10 1.87 22.63
C LEU A 289 -11.42 3.37 22.68
N PRO A 290 -10.44 4.23 23.05
CA PRO A 290 -10.64 5.69 22.90
C PRO A 290 -11.00 6.06 21.47
N ALA A 291 -11.84 7.08 21.28
CA ALA A 291 -12.41 7.45 19.98
C ALA A 291 -11.37 7.66 18.86
N SER A 292 -10.21 8.26 19.17
CA SER A 292 -9.14 8.44 18.19
C SER A 292 -8.48 7.13 17.76
N HIS A 293 -8.36 6.15 18.67
CA HIS A 293 -7.86 4.80 18.35
C HIS A 293 -8.85 4.06 17.43
N GLU A 294 -10.15 4.13 17.75
CA GLU A 294 -11.20 3.53 16.92
C GLU A 294 -11.26 4.16 15.53
N ALA A 295 -11.14 5.49 15.46
CA ALA A 295 -11.10 6.21 14.18
C ALA A 295 -9.90 5.78 13.33
N PHE A 296 -8.73 5.56 13.93
CA PHE A 296 -7.55 5.07 13.24
C PHE A 296 -7.70 3.61 12.80
N LEU A 297 -8.21 2.74 13.66
CA LEU A 297 -8.46 1.34 13.32
C LEU A 297 -9.53 1.18 12.24
N ASP A 298 -10.53 2.07 12.17
CA ASP A 298 -11.49 2.06 11.06
C ASP A 298 -10.81 2.30 9.71
N GLU A 299 -9.82 3.19 9.65
CA GLU A 299 -9.02 3.40 8.43
C GLU A 299 -8.07 2.22 8.13
N LEU A 300 -7.34 1.75 9.15
CA LEU A 300 -6.35 0.68 9.00
C LEU A 300 -6.99 -0.67 8.66
N VAL A 301 -8.13 -0.98 9.29
CA VAL A 301 -8.79 -2.29 9.19
C VAL A 301 -9.96 -2.20 8.22
N THR A 302 -10.98 -1.37 8.49
CA THR A 302 -12.20 -1.37 7.65
C THR A 302 -11.92 -0.88 6.23
N TRP A 303 -11.37 0.32 6.08
CA TRP A 303 -11.19 0.92 4.75
C TRP A 303 -10.08 0.25 3.96
N ARG A 304 -8.94 -0.03 4.60
CA ARG A 304 -7.83 -0.70 3.93
C ARG A 304 -8.22 -2.11 3.49
N GLU A 305 -8.84 -2.91 4.35
CA GLU A 305 -9.17 -4.30 4.03
C GLU A 305 -10.37 -4.42 3.08
N LEU A 306 -11.30 -3.44 3.08
CA LEU A 306 -12.29 -3.29 2.01
C LEU A 306 -11.60 -3.16 0.64
N GLY A 307 -10.51 -2.39 0.56
CA GLY A 307 -9.72 -2.22 -0.65
C GLY A 307 -9.00 -3.51 -1.07
N TYR A 308 -8.41 -4.21 -0.13
CA TYR A 308 -7.76 -5.49 -0.38
C TYR A 308 -8.75 -6.56 -0.84
N GLY A 309 -9.88 -6.72 -0.14
CA GLY A 309 -10.95 -7.61 -0.55
C GLY A 309 -11.54 -7.26 -1.92
N PHE A 310 -11.64 -5.97 -2.25
CA PHE A 310 -12.08 -5.53 -3.56
C PHE A 310 -11.15 -6.00 -4.69
N CYS A 311 -9.84 -5.85 -4.52
CA CYS A 311 -8.87 -6.31 -5.52
C CYS A 311 -8.77 -7.85 -5.56
N PHE A 312 -8.95 -8.52 -4.42
CA PHE A 312 -8.91 -9.98 -4.34
C PHE A 312 -10.08 -10.66 -5.08
N HIS A 313 -11.29 -10.09 -4.97
CA HIS A 313 -12.50 -10.66 -5.56
C HIS A 313 -12.84 -10.10 -6.96
N ARG A 314 -12.02 -9.19 -7.52
CA ARG A 314 -12.33 -8.56 -8.81
C ARG A 314 -11.08 -8.33 -9.67
N ASP A 315 -11.00 -9.04 -10.78
CA ASP A 315 -9.91 -8.87 -11.77
C ASP A 315 -9.97 -7.52 -12.51
N ASP A 316 -11.16 -6.89 -12.54
CA ASP A 316 -11.39 -5.61 -13.19
C ASP A 316 -11.24 -4.39 -12.27
N TYR A 317 -10.65 -4.56 -11.07
CA TYR A 317 -10.57 -3.52 -10.04
C TYR A 317 -9.96 -2.18 -10.53
N ALA A 318 -9.12 -2.18 -11.55
CA ALA A 318 -8.55 -0.96 -12.13
C ALA A 318 -9.33 -0.40 -13.32
N ARG A 319 -10.48 -1.00 -13.67
CA ARG A 319 -11.26 -0.67 -14.87
C ARG A 319 -12.54 0.08 -14.55
N TRP A 320 -13.07 0.78 -15.56
CA TRP A 320 -14.35 1.45 -15.50
C TRP A 320 -15.52 0.53 -15.10
N SER A 321 -15.50 -0.72 -15.57
CA SER A 321 -16.51 -1.75 -15.27
C SER A 321 -16.62 -2.08 -13.79
N SER A 322 -15.60 -1.79 -12.99
CA SER A 322 -15.63 -2.02 -11.55
C SER A 322 -16.44 -1.00 -10.76
N LEU A 323 -16.79 0.14 -11.35
CA LEU A 323 -17.66 1.13 -10.71
C LEU A 323 -19.08 0.58 -10.53
N PRO A 324 -19.82 0.97 -9.49
CA PRO A 324 -21.22 0.58 -9.35
C PRO A 324 -22.08 1.17 -10.50
N ASP A 325 -23.10 0.43 -10.90
CA ASP A 325 -23.95 0.80 -12.05
C ASP A 325 -24.53 2.20 -11.96
N TRP A 326 -24.94 2.63 -10.77
CA TRP A 326 -25.46 3.98 -10.57
C TRP A 326 -24.42 5.05 -10.93
N ALA A 327 -23.15 4.81 -10.55
CA ALA A 327 -22.06 5.76 -10.85
C ALA A 327 -21.72 5.77 -12.33
N GLN A 328 -21.66 4.58 -12.96
CA GLN A 328 -21.45 4.48 -14.41
C GLN A 328 -22.55 5.19 -15.19
N ARG A 329 -23.83 4.99 -14.82
CA ARG A 329 -24.97 5.65 -15.50
C ARG A 329 -24.90 7.15 -15.35
N THR A 330 -24.77 7.67 -14.13
CA THR A 330 -24.77 9.12 -13.92
C THR A 330 -23.58 9.81 -14.56
N LEU A 331 -22.35 9.25 -14.46
CA LEU A 331 -21.17 9.81 -15.09
C LEU A 331 -21.21 9.72 -16.62
N THR A 332 -21.85 8.73 -17.19
CA THR A 332 -22.05 8.59 -18.65
C THR A 332 -23.06 9.64 -19.15
N ALA A 333 -24.17 9.83 -18.43
CA ALA A 333 -25.17 10.85 -18.78
C ALA A 333 -24.57 12.26 -18.77
N HIS A 334 -23.65 12.55 -17.84
CA HIS A 334 -22.97 13.83 -17.69
C HIS A 334 -21.60 13.92 -18.40
N ALA A 335 -21.25 12.93 -19.23
CA ALA A 335 -19.93 12.90 -19.88
C ALA A 335 -19.68 14.05 -20.87
N ARG A 336 -20.76 14.59 -21.47
CA ARG A 336 -20.70 15.67 -22.46
C ARG A 336 -20.99 17.05 -21.88
N ASP A 337 -21.22 17.16 -20.58
CA ASP A 337 -21.48 18.45 -19.94
C ASP A 337 -20.32 19.42 -20.19
N PRO A 338 -20.60 20.70 -20.40
CA PRO A 338 -19.56 21.73 -20.57
C PRO A 338 -18.62 21.77 -19.37
N ARG A 339 -17.33 21.88 -19.64
CA ARG A 339 -16.29 22.01 -18.63
C ARG A 339 -15.71 23.42 -18.70
N PRO A 340 -15.89 24.24 -17.61
CA PRO A 340 -15.39 25.62 -17.61
C PRO A 340 -13.87 25.68 -17.80
N GLU A 341 -13.15 24.70 -17.26
CA GLU A 341 -11.71 24.60 -17.37
C GLU A 341 -11.31 23.20 -17.87
N ARG A 342 -10.24 23.16 -18.63
CA ARG A 342 -9.62 21.89 -19.10
C ARG A 342 -8.11 22.02 -19.02
N TYR A 343 -7.47 20.97 -18.54
CA TYR A 343 -6.02 20.89 -18.51
C TYR A 343 -5.54 19.63 -19.23
N THR A 344 -4.42 19.76 -19.92
CA THR A 344 -3.75 18.61 -20.53
C THR A 344 -3.11 17.74 -19.45
N PRO A 345 -2.87 16.44 -19.71
CA PRO A 345 -2.14 15.59 -18.78
C PRO A 345 -0.81 16.19 -18.32
N ALA A 346 -0.06 16.84 -19.23
CA ALA A 346 1.21 17.48 -18.91
C ALA A 346 1.06 18.71 -17.98
N GLN A 347 -0.04 19.48 -18.11
CA GLN A 347 -0.32 20.58 -17.18
C GLN A 347 -0.69 20.06 -15.78
N LEU A 348 -1.52 19.01 -15.72
CA LEU A 348 -1.86 18.34 -14.48
C LEU A 348 -0.60 17.75 -13.81
N GLU A 349 0.20 17.01 -14.56
CA GLU A 349 1.44 16.41 -14.07
C GLU A 349 2.38 17.45 -13.43
N ARG A 350 2.53 18.63 -14.07
CA ARG A 350 3.42 19.70 -13.62
C ARG A 350 2.79 20.68 -12.62
N ALA A 351 1.61 20.38 -12.06
CA ALA A 351 0.87 21.27 -11.15
C ALA A 351 0.65 22.69 -11.74
N ARG A 352 0.31 22.80 -13.03
CA ARG A 352 0.08 24.04 -13.76
C ARG A 352 -1.40 24.24 -14.08
N THR A 353 -2.23 24.34 -13.04
CA THR A 353 -3.65 24.66 -13.15
C THR A 353 -3.96 26.02 -12.52
N GLY A 354 -5.16 26.54 -12.72
CA GLY A 354 -5.64 27.73 -12.03
C GLY A 354 -6.03 27.53 -10.57
N ASP A 355 -5.97 26.31 -10.04
CA ASP A 355 -6.39 25.96 -8.67
C ASP A 355 -5.18 25.79 -7.73
N PRO A 356 -4.88 26.77 -6.86
CA PRO A 356 -3.71 26.71 -5.98
C PRO A 356 -3.76 25.56 -4.97
N VAL A 357 -4.95 25.14 -4.52
CA VAL A 357 -5.11 24.03 -3.57
C VAL A 357 -4.76 22.72 -4.25
N TRP A 358 -5.25 22.53 -5.46
CA TRP A 358 -4.93 21.34 -6.25
C TRP A 358 -3.45 21.29 -6.62
N ASN A 359 -2.88 22.41 -7.04
CA ASN A 359 -1.46 22.50 -7.38
C ASN A 359 -0.57 22.19 -6.15
N ALA A 360 -0.93 22.65 -4.96
CA ALA A 360 -0.22 22.32 -3.73
C ALA A 360 -0.24 20.81 -3.46
N ALA A 361 -1.39 20.14 -3.63
CA ALA A 361 -1.50 18.70 -3.47
C ALA A 361 -0.67 17.92 -4.50
N GLN A 362 -0.68 18.38 -5.77
CA GLN A 362 0.12 17.76 -6.83
C GLN A 362 1.62 17.95 -6.58
N ARG A 363 2.07 19.12 -6.11
CA ARG A 363 3.48 19.35 -5.77
C ARG A 363 3.93 18.46 -4.59
N GLN A 364 3.10 18.30 -3.57
CA GLN A 364 3.39 17.34 -2.51
C GLN A 364 3.59 15.93 -3.09
N LEU A 365 2.72 15.50 -4.01
CA LEU A 365 2.86 14.21 -4.69
C LEU A 365 4.19 14.10 -5.46
N LEU A 366 4.54 15.14 -6.21
CA LEU A 366 5.77 15.18 -7.02
C LEU A 366 7.04 15.13 -6.16
N VAL A 367 7.04 15.78 -5.00
CA VAL A 367 8.22 15.88 -4.12
C VAL A 367 8.27 14.71 -3.13
N GLU A 368 7.21 14.52 -2.35
CA GLU A 368 7.21 13.53 -1.25
C GLU A 368 6.74 12.13 -1.67
N GLY A 369 6.09 11.99 -2.83
CA GLY A 369 5.47 10.72 -3.21
C GLY A 369 4.21 10.39 -2.41
N ARG A 370 3.55 11.39 -1.83
CA ARG A 370 2.28 11.25 -1.10
C ARG A 370 1.42 12.50 -1.23
N ILE A 371 0.13 12.35 -0.96
CA ILE A 371 -0.81 13.47 -0.80
C ILE A 371 -1.53 13.29 0.52
N HIS A 372 -1.78 14.39 1.25
CA HIS A 372 -2.64 14.35 2.43
C HIS A 372 -4.00 13.72 2.10
N ASN A 373 -4.49 12.78 2.94
CA ASN A 373 -5.63 11.92 2.60
C ASN A 373 -6.87 12.69 2.14
N TYR A 374 -7.30 13.72 2.87
CA TYR A 374 -8.44 14.53 2.46
C TYR A 374 -8.22 15.25 1.12
N LEU A 375 -7.01 15.77 0.91
CA LEU A 375 -6.65 16.45 -0.33
C LEU A 375 -6.54 15.49 -1.52
N ARG A 376 -6.19 14.22 -1.30
CA ARG A 376 -6.22 13.19 -2.35
C ARG A 376 -7.64 13.02 -2.92
N MET A 377 -8.65 13.13 -2.07
CA MET A 377 -10.05 13.08 -2.52
C MET A 377 -10.40 14.29 -3.40
N LEU A 378 -10.09 15.51 -2.96
CA LEU A 378 -10.28 16.74 -3.74
C LEU A 378 -9.48 16.68 -5.07
N TRP A 379 -8.22 16.24 -4.99
CA TRP A 379 -7.32 16.08 -6.14
C TRP A 379 -7.98 15.23 -7.23
N GLY A 380 -8.54 14.09 -6.85
CA GLY A 380 -9.21 13.20 -7.80
C GLY A 380 -10.52 13.78 -8.36
N LYS A 381 -11.31 14.47 -7.53
CA LYS A 381 -12.55 15.14 -7.98
C LYS A 381 -12.26 16.23 -9.00
N LYS A 382 -11.19 16.99 -8.81
CA LYS A 382 -10.78 18.03 -9.74
C LYS A 382 -10.28 17.44 -11.08
N ILE A 383 -9.58 16.32 -11.08
CA ILE A 383 -9.22 15.62 -12.30
C ILE A 383 -10.49 15.18 -13.07
N LEU A 384 -11.52 14.68 -12.36
CA LEU A 384 -12.81 14.38 -13.01
C LEU A 384 -13.46 15.63 -13.62
N GLU A 385 -13.45 16.74 -12.88
CA GLU A 385 -14.01 18.03 -13.33
C GLU A 385 -13.36 18.54 -14.63
N TRP A 386 -12.04 18.45 -14.73
CA TRP A 386 -11.26 19.04 -15.82
C TRP A 386 -10.98 18.08 -17.00
N SER A 387 -11.21 16.79 -16.83
CA SER A 387 -10.94 15.80 -17.87
C SER A 387 -12.03 15.83 -18.97
N PRO A 388 -11.68 15.54 -20.24
CA PRO A 388 -12.64 15.53 -21.35
C PRO A 388 -13.78 14.54 -21.16
N SER A 389 -13.57 13.47 -20.39
CA SER A 389 -14.59 12.48 -20.04
C SER A 389 -14.22 11.74 -18.75
N PRO A 390 -15.20 11.10 -18.06
CA PRO A 390 -14.93 10.34 -16.84
C PRO A 390 -13.95 9.17 -17.04
N LYS A 391 -13.97 8.51 -18.21
CA LYS A 391 -13.02 7.44 -18.54
C LYS A 391 -11.59 7.97 -18.69
N ARG A 392 -11.43 9.16 -19.28
CA ARG A 392 -10.11 9.82 -19.34
C ARG A 392 -9.65 10.28 -17.95
N ALA A 393 -10.58 10.76 -17.12
CA ALA A 393 -10.27 11.07 -15.72
C ALA A 393 -9.72 9.84 -14.97
N LEU A 394 -10.35 8.67 -15.08
CA LEU A 394 -9.87 7.44 -14.48
C LEU A 394 -8.45 7.09 -14.95
N ALA A 395 -8.18 7.16 -16.25
CA ALA A 395 -6.85 6.90 -16.81
C ALA A 395 -5.79 7.86 -16.26
N THR A 396 -6.11 9.16 -16.18
CA THR A 396 -5.20 10.19 -15.63
C THR A 396 -4.95 9.99 -14.14
N LEU A 397 -6.00 9.66 -13.38
CA LEU A 397 -5.89 9.35 -11.95
C LEU A 397 -4.94 8.18 -11.68
N ILE A 398 -5.12 7.06 -12.41
CA ILE A 398 -4.27 5.88 -12.29
C ILE A 398 -2.82 6.22 -12.69
N GLU A 399 -2.64 6.94 -13.79
CA GLU A 399 -1.30 7.31 -14.27
C GLU A 399 -0.53 8.15 -13.26
N LEU A 400 -1.09 9.29 -12.84
CA LEU A 400 -0.41 10.22 -11.95
C LEU A 400 -0.18 9.60 -10.56
N ASN A 401 -1.20 8.89 -10.03
CA ASN A 401 -1.08 8.24 -8.73
C ASN A 401 0.00 7.15 -8.75
N ASN A 402 -0.03 6.25 -9.72
CA ASN A 402 0.89 5.11 -9.74
C ASN A 402 2.32 5.47 -10.12
N LYS A 403 2.49 6.53 -10.92
CA LYS A 403 3.82 7.05 -11.29
C LYS A 403 4.52 7.70 -10.11
N TYR A 404 3.80 8.52 -9.34
CA TYR A 404 4.43 9.40 -8.35
C TYR A 404 4.24 8.97 -6.90
N SER A 405 3.12 8.30 -6.55
CA SER A 405 2.85 7.94 -5.17
C SER A 405 3.63 6.70 -4.73
N LEU A 406 4.26 6.77 -3.57
CA LEU A 406 4.90 5.62 -2.93
C LEU A 406 3.88 4.52 -2.63
N ASP A 407 2.66 4.87 -2.19
CA ASP A 407 1.55 3.95 -1.99
C ASP A 407 0.66 3.77 -3.23
N GLY A 408 1.10 4.23 -4.38
CA GLY A 408 0.47 3.91 -5.67
C GLY A 408 0.50 2.40 -5.91
N ARG A 409 -0.41 1.87 -6.75
CA ARG A 409 -0.52 0.43 -7.07
C ARG A 409 -1.01 -0.43 -5.90
N ASP A 410 -1.16 0.12 -4.68
CA ASP A 410 -1.78 -0.56 -3.55
C ASP A 410 -3.28 -0.81 -3.79
N PRO A 411 -3.85 -1.94 -3.35
CA PRO A 411 -5.29 -2.18 -3.41
C PRO A 411 -6.13 -1.03 -2.83
N ASN A 412 -5.71 -0.49 -1.67
CA ASN A 412 -6.39 0.65 -1.06
C ASN A 412 -6.28 1.93 -1.91
N SER A 413 -5.17 2.10 -2.63
CA SER A 413 -4.98 3.24 -3.54
C SER A 413 -5.92 3.16 -4.74
N TYR A 414 -6.13 1.98 -5.34
CA TYR A 414 -7.13 1.81 -6.41
C TYR A 414 -8.55 2.10 -5.93
N THR A 415 -8.93 1.65 -4.73
CA THR A 415 -10.24 2.00 -4.17
C THR A 415 -10.39 3.47 -3.90
N GLY A 416 -9.35 4.15 -3.44
CA GLY A 416 -9.31 5.61 -3.28
C GLY A 416 -9.51 6.38 -4.60
N ILE A 417 -8.85 5.94 -5.67
CA ILE A 417 -9.07 6.48 -7.04
C ILE A 417 -10.52 6.28 -7.46
N LEU A 418 -11.03 5.07 -7.37
CA LEU A 418 -12.39 4.73 -7.78
C LEU A 418 -13.46 5.38 -6.91
N TRP A 419 -13.17 5.65 -5.63
CA TRP A 419 -14.05 6.41 -4.75
C TRP A 419 -14.33 7.82 -5.31
N THR A 420 -13.36 8.44 -5.95
CA THR A 420 -13.58 9.74 -6.61
C THR A 420 -14.64 9.68 -7.71
N LEU A 421 -14.87 8.49 -8.26
CA LEU A 421 -15.85 8.20 -9.31
C LEU A 421 -17.11 7.48 -8.78
N GLY A 422 -17.26 7.33 -7.45
CA GLY A 422 -18.45 6.79 -6.81
C GLY A 422 -18.35 5.36 -6.26
N ARG A 423 -17.20 4.67 -6.38
CA ARG A 423 -17.00 3.36 -5.74
C ARG A 423 -17.05 3.50 -4.23
N HIS A 424 -17.70 2.56 -3.54
CA HIS A 424 -17.88 2.55 -2.08
C HIS A 424 -18.66 3.74 -1.50
N ASP A 425 -19.27 4.58 -2.34
CA ASP A 425 -20.11 5.70 -1.95
C ASP A 425 -21.57 5.45 -2.38
N ARG A 426 -22.44 6.37 -2.08
CA ARG A 426 -23.85 6.40 -2.46
C ARG A 426 -24.15 7.56 -3.41
N PRO A 427 -25.27 7.55 -4.13
CA PRO A 427 -25.71 8.72 -4.88
C PRO A 427 -25.96 9.92 -3.96
N TRP A 428 -25.58 11.11 -4.43
CA TRP A 428 -25.74 12.40 -3.74
C TRP A 428 -26.63 13.32 -4.54
N ALA A 429 -27.62 13.91 -3.88
CA ALA A 429 -28.44 14.98 -4.44
C ALA A 429 -27.90 16.36 -3.99
N PRO A 430 -28.17 17.43 -4.74
CA PRO A 430 -28.74 17.44 -6.10
C PRO A 430 -27.75 16.94 -7.16
N THR A 431 -28.27 16.50 -8.29
CA THR A 431 -27.48 16.20 -9.49
C THR A 431 -26.72 17.47 -9.93
N ARG A 432 -25.45 17.31 -10.32
CA ARG A 432 -24.57 18.43 -10.71
C ARG A 432 -23.96 18.19 -12.08
N PRO A 433 -23.71 19.25 -12.88
CA PRO A 433 -22.96 19.12 -14.12
C PRO A 433 -21.65 18.36 -13.90
N ILE A 434 -21.24 17.55 -14.87
CA ILE A 434 -20.03 16.73 -14.89
C ILE A 434 -20.07 15.55 -13.88
N PHE A 435 -20.50 15.79 -12.64
CA PHE A 435 -20.50 14.82 -11.54
C PHE A 435 -21.76 13.95 -11.49
N GLY A 436 -22.86 14.42 -12.06
CA GLY A 436 -24.16 13.79 -11.85
C GLY A 436 -24.47 13.67 -10.34
N ASN A 437 -24.74 12.47 -9.88
CA ASN A 437 -24.96 12.16 -8.47
C ASN A 437 -23.70 11.67 -7.72
N VAL A 438 -22.54 11.73 -8.33
CA VAL A 438 -21.28 11.47 -7.63
C VAL A 438 -20.96 12.64 -6.70
N ARG A 439 -20.51 12.34 -5.49
CA ARG A 439 -20.17 13.36 -4.47
C ARG A 439 -19.26 14.44 -5.05
N TYR A 440 -19.69 15.68 -4.91
CA TYR A 440 -18.93 16.86 -5.35
C TYR A 440 -18.01 17.38 -4.24
N MET A 441 -16.83 17.84 -4.59
CA MET A 441 -15.91 18.57 -3.72
C MET A 441 -15.31 19.76 -4.49
N SER A 442 -15.17 20.92 -3.80
CA SER A 442 -14.52 22.11 -4.37
C SER A 442 -13.40 22.62 -3.47
N SER A 443 -12.40 23.27 -4.08
CA SER A 443 -11.31 23.92 -3.36
C SER A 443 -11.79 25.01 -2.42
N ALA A 444 -12.77 25.82 -2.84
CA ALA A 444 -13.38 26.84 -1.99
C ALA A 444 -14.04 26.26 -0.75
N SER A 445 -14.78 25.15 -0.85
CA SER A 445 -15.38 24.46 0.29
C SER A 445 -14.30 23.84 1.19
N THR A 446 -13.26 23.29 0.60
CA THR A 446 -12.13 22.68 1.31
C THR A 446 -11.38 23.72 2.15
N LEU A 447 -11.08 24.90 1.57
CA LEU A 447 -10.42 26.02 2.26
C LEU A 447 -11.22 26.52 3.48
N ARG A 448 -12.55 26.57 3.37
CA ARG A 448 -13.40 26.98 4.51
C ARG A 448 -13.45 25.95 5.63
N LYS A 449 -13.32 24.66 5.28
CA LYS A 449 -13.51 23.54 6.19
C LYS A 449 -12.24 23.14 6.91
N LEU A 450 -11.07 23.27 6.26
CA LEU A 450 -9.83 22.71 6.75
C LEU A 450 -8.83 23.76 7.20
N ARG A 451 -8.06 23.42 8.22
CA ARG A 451 -6.84 24.16 8.61
C ARG A 451 -5.71 23.73 7.66
N MET A 452 -5.31 24.61 6.74
CA MET A 452 -4.32 24.29 5.73
C MET A 452 -3.48 25.48 5.23
N LYS A 453 -3.38 26.56 6.03
CA LYS A 453 -2.58 27.75 5.67
C LYS A 453 -1.11 27.44 5.56
N ARG A 454 -0.53 26.70 6.54
CA ARG A 454 0.87 26.27 6.53
C ARG A 454 1.15 25.30 5.40
N TYR A 455 0.24 24.36 5.16
CA TYR A 455 0.32 23.43 4.04
C TYR A 455 0.40 24.18 2.68
N LEU A 456 -0.49 25.15 2.46
CA LEU A 456 -0.48 25.93 1.24
C LEU A 456 0.81 26.76 1.09
N ALA A 457 1.30 27.39 2.17
CA ALA A 457 2.56 28.13 2.15
C ALA A 457 3.74 27.20 1.80
N ARG A 458 3.79 26.02 2.39
CA ARG A 458 4.84 25.01 2.12
C ARG A 458 4.87 24.57 0.66
N TRP A 459 3.72 24.44 0.03
CA TRP A 459 3.56 23.94 -1.34
C TRP A 459 3.16 25.01 -2.35
N ALA A 460 3.35 26.29 -2.03
CA ALA A 460 2.99 27.42 -2.90
C ALA A 460 3.79 27.41 -4.21
N SER A 461 5.06 27.05 -4.15
CA SER A 461 5.95 26.85 -5.29
C SER A 461 6.57 25.46 -5.23
N THR A 462 7.07 24.96 -6.36
CA THR A 462 7.97 23.80 -6.33
C THR A 462 9.25 24.27 -5.61
N PRO A 463 9.76 23.52 -4.61
CA PRO A 463 11.09 23.82 -4.08
C PRO A 463 12.06 23.89 -5.28
N THR A 464 12.73 25.00 -5.44
CA THR A 464 13.87 25.12 -6.37
C THR A 464 14.95 24.17 -5.88
N GLU A 465 15.44 23.31 -6.78
CA GLU A 465 16.61 22.46 -6.55
C GLU A 465 17.84 23.25 -6.13
#